data_072e8e902bd3d12ca88c62554b5489ea
#
_entry.id   072e8e902bd3d12ca88c62554b5489ea
#
_cell.length_a   1.000
_cell.length_b   1.000
_cell.length_c   1.000
_cell.angle_alpha   90.00
_cell.angle_beta   90.00
_cell.angle_gamma   90.00
#
_symmetry.space_group_name_H-M   'P 1'
#
loop_
_entity.id
_entity.type
_entity.pdbx_description
1 polymer ?
#
loop_
_entity_poly.entity_id
_entity_poly.type
_entity_poly.pdbx_seq_one_letter_code
_entity_poly.pdbx_strand_id
1 'polypeptide(L)'
;LTLPMMLGIFANLGAALFETWLLGGVSTNALAAYSFTFAITGALGSLSLGISIGLSSVLARTIGSGDMHMTRRLATDGIGLLALIMLMASTIGYFSIEPLFLLLGADNDTLPLIVSYMQIWYVALIFFALPAIGANALRAKGEGRTSGAIMVGGAALQAMLDPILILGLFGMPALGLEGAAWAMLTSRVVLCFLTYYVLIYRENLLDFSKTSAEIVLHSWRRILAVGIPATATNLIGPISTAIIVSFLADYGKEAVAGFGIASRVEALAVIPLFALSASIGPFVGQNWGAQRFDRANQGMQMAFLVSIIWGLSVALLFLIFGSHIGGLFADDPSAVAYASLYLAIVPFSYGTWGVLMMASATFKSLGKPISSTIMSVVRMFVIYVPLAYIGRHYFDVTGIFAAACISNFLMGALGYSWNRLTYGDKARLAKGQVEPAL
;
A
#
# COMPACT_ATOMS: atom_id res chain seq x y z
N LEU A 1 11.35 13.13 -3.34
CA LEU A 1 10.45 11.99 -3.63
C LEU A 1 9.34 11.84 -2.59
N THR A 2 9.64 11.90 -1.30
CA THR A 2 8.71 11.56 -0.21
C THR A 2 7.54 12.54 -0.07
N LEU A 3 7.78 13.86 -0.08
CA LEU A 3 6.72 14.85 0.13
C LEU A 3 5.61 14.81 -0.93
N PRO A 4 5.90 14.77 -2.24
CA PRO A 4 4.84 14.60 -3.25
C PRO A 4 4.07 13.29 -3.13
N MET A 5 4.74 12.21 -2.71
CA MET A 5 4.10 10.93 -2.44
C MET A 5 3.16 10.98 -1.25
N MET A 6 3.59 11.65 -0.19
CA MET A 6 2.77 11.85 1.01
C MET A 6 1.48 12.59 0.66
N LEU A 7 1.56 13.68 -0.10
CA LEU A 7 0.38 14.41 -0.58
C LEU A 7 -0.53 13.53 -1.44
N GLY A 8 0.04 12.71 -2.33
CA GLY A 8 -0.73 11.76 -3.15
C GLY A 8 -1.47 10.71 -2.33
N ILE A 9 -0.83 10.14 -1.30
CA ILE A 9 -1.46 9.16 -0.41
C ILE A 9 -2.57 9.82 0.42
N PHE A 10 -2.33 11.01 0.99
CA PHE A 10 -3.35 11.79 1.70
C PHE A 10 -4.56 12.10 0.82
N ALA A 11 -4.32 12.54 -0.42
CA ALA A 11 -5.40 12.86 -1.35
C ALA A 11 -6.25 11.63 -1.68
N ASN A 12 -5.61 10.45 -1.94
CA ASN A 12 -6.34 9.22 -2.21
C ASN A 12 -7.14 8.73 -0.99
N LEU A 13 -6.56 8.80 0.22
CA LEU A 13 -7.27 8.41 1.42
C LEU A 13 -8.44 9.38 1.70
N GLY A 14 -8.23 10.68 1.52
CA GLY A 14 -9.27 11.69 1.66
C GLY A 14 -10.43 11.48 0.68
N ALA A 15 -10.13 11.19 -0.60
CA ALA A 15 -11.14 10.87 -1.60
C ALA A 15 -11.95 9.61 -1.23
N ALA A 16 -11.28 8.54 -0.76
CA ALA A 16 -11.97 7.33 -0.35
C ALA A 16 -12.88 7.52 0.87
N LEU A 17 -12.45 8.33 1.85
CA LEU A 17 -13.28 8.69 3.00
C LEU A 17 -14.48 9.55 2.58
N PHE A 18 -14.26 10.50 1.67
CA PHE A 18 -15.32 11.35 1.13
C PHE A 18 -16.36 10.55 0.35
N GLU A 19 -15.93 9.62 -0.52
CA GLU A 19 -16.81 8.67 -1.23
C GLU A 19 -17.63 7.82 -0.26
N THR A 20 -16.99 7.28 0.79
CA THR A 20 -17.69 6.50 1.83
C THR A 20 -18.74 7.34 2.56
N TRP A 21 -18.43 8.61 2.87
CA TRP A 21 -19.36 9.54 3.52
C TRP A 21 -20.55 9.86 2.62
N LEU A 22 -20.33 10.11 1.32
CA LEU A 22 -21.39 10.34 0.35
C LEU A 22 -22.34 9.14 0.24
N LEU A 23 -21.77 7.92 0.12
CA LEU A 23 -22.56 6.68 0.02
C LEU A 23 -23.36 6.40 1.29
N GLY A 24 -22.82 6.73 2.46
CA GLY A 24 -23.55 6.66 3.73
C GLY A 24 -24.76 7.58 3.79
N GLY A 25 -24.71 8.71 3.09
CA GLY A 25 -25.84 9.65 2.92
C GLY A 25 -26.91 9.18 1.92
N VAL A 26 -26.59 8.25 1.02
CA VAL A 26 -27.54 7.70 0.03
C VAL A 26 -28.44 6.64 0.67
N SER A 27 -27.87 5.56 1.18
CA SER A 27 -28.60 4.51 1.90
C SER A 27 -27.64 3.58 2.66
N THR A 28 -28.17 2.97 3.74
CA THR A 28 -27.46 1.93 4.50
C THR A 28 -27.12 0.72 3.64
N ASN A 29 -28.01 0.33 2.72
CA ASN A 29 -27.79 -0.82 1.82
C ASN A 29 -26.66 -0.52 0.81
N ALA A 30 -26.56 0.72 0.28
CA ALA A 30 -25.45 1.12 -0.60
C ALA A 30 -24.12 1.07 0.12
N LEU A 31 -24.05 1.56 1.37
CA LEU A 31 -22.84 1.49 2.18
C LEU A 31 -22.46 0.06 2.55
N ALA A 32 -23.45 -0.78 2.87
CA ALA A 32 -23.21 -2.20 3.14
C ALA A 32 -22.69 -2.92 1.89
N ALA A 33 -23.35 -2.76 0.74
CA ALA A 33 -22.90 -3.30 -0.54
C ALA A 33 -21.48 -2.87 -0.90
N TYR A 34 -21.15 -1.58 -0.76
CA TYR A 34 -19.80 -1.07 -0.97
C TYR A 34 -18.77 -1.74 -0.04
N SER A 35 -19.14 -1.95 1.22
CA SER A 35 -18.24 -2.59 2.20
C SER A 35 -17.91 -4.04 1.84
N PHE A 36 -18.87 -4.80 1.29
CA PHE A 36 -18.62 -6.17 0.79
C PHE A 36 -17.54 -6.20 -0.30
N THR A 37 -17.47 -5.16 -1.14
CA THR A 37 -16.51 -5.12 -2.25
C THR A 37 -15.06 -4.97 -1.79
N PHE A 38 -14.79 -4.46 -0.58
CA PHE A 38 -13.44 -4.18 -0.09
C PHE A 38 -12.51 -5.41 -0.07
N ALA A 39 -13.04 -6.60 0.23
CA ALA A 39 -12.23 -7.81 0.27
C ALA A 39 -11.63 -8.11 -1.12
N ILE A 40 -12.44 -8.03 -2.16
CA ILE A 40 -12.03 -8.34 -3.54
C ILE A 40 -11.20 -7.21 -4.13
N THR A 41 -11.66 -5.96 -3.99
CA THR A 41 -10.98 -4.78 -4.51
C THR A 41 -9.61 -4.60 -3.84
N GLY A 42 -9.51 -4.86 -2.54
CA GLY A 42 -8.28 -4.85 -1.77
C GLY A 42 -7.28 -5.94 -2.20
N ALA A 43 -7.77 -7.16 -2.46
CA ALA A 43 -6.92 -8.26 -2.94
C ALA A 43 -6.34 -7.94 -4.34
N LEU A 44 -7.18 -7.47 -5.27
CA LEU A 44 -6.75 -7.09 -6.62
C LEU A 44 -5.86 -5.84 -6.61
N GLY A 45 -6.14 -4.88 -5.71
CA GLY A 45 -5.26 -3.74 -5.44
C GLY A 45 -3.89 -4.17 -4.93
N SER A 46 -3.83 -5.14 -4.02
CA SER A 46 -2.57 -5.72 -3.51
C SER A 46 -1.77 -6.42 -4.59
N LEU A 47 -2.44 -7.14 -5.51
CA LEU A 47 -1.81 -7.77 -6.67
C LEU A 47 -1.21 -6.71 -7.62
N SER A 48 -1.99 -5.68 -7.97
CA SER A 48 -1.54 -4.55 -8.79
C SER A 48 -0.34 -3.84 -8.17
N LEU A 49 -0.40 -3.55 -6.87
CA LEU A 49 0.68 -2.89 -6.13
C LEU A 49 1.94 -3.76 -6.07
N GLY A 50 1.80 -5.06 -5.81
CA GLY A 50 2.93 -5.98 -5.74
C GLY A 50 3.69 -6.08 -7.07
N ILE A 51 2.98 -6.22 -8.20
CA ILE A 51 3.60 -6.26 -9.52
C ILE A 51 4.24 -4.91 -9.86
N SER A 52 3.60 -3.80 -9.49
CA SER A 52 4.14 -2.45 -9.67
C SER A 52 5.42 -2.22 -8.87
N ILE A 53 5.52 -2.77 -7.64
CA ILE A 53 6.75 -2.78 -6.82
C ILE A 53 7.83 -3.62 -7.52
N GLY A 54 7.44 -4.76 -8.10
CA GLY A 54 8.34 -5.62 -8.87
C GLY A 54 8.98 -4.86 -10.04
N LEU A 55 8.16 -4.19 -10.84
CA LEU A 55 8.65 -3.36 -11.95
C LEU A 55 9.56 -2.23 -11.44
N SER A 56 9.12 -1.48 -10.45
CA SER A 56 9.90 -0.36 -9.88
C SER A 56 11.27 -0.81 -9.37
N SER A 57 11.33 -1.98 -8.73
CA SER A 57 12.59 -2.58 -8.24
C SER A 57 13.57 -2.89 -9.36
N VAL A 58 13.09 -3.53 -10.43
CA VAL A 58 13.94 -3.89 -11.58
C VAL A 58 14.38 -2.64 -12.32
N LEU A 59 13.44 -1.71 -12.59
CA LEU A 59 13.73 -0.45 -13.27
C LEU A 59 14.76 0.39 -12.54
N ALA A 60 14.61 0.57 -11.22
CA ALA A 60 15.53 1.40 -10.44
C ALA A 60 16.99 0.92 -10.56
N ARG A 61 17.23 -0.40 -10.53
CA ARG A 61 18.57 -0.97 -10.73
C ARG A 61 19.10 -0.78 -12.14
N THR A 62 18.24 -0.98 -13.16
CA THR A 62 18.63 -0.85 -14.56
C THR A 62 18.89 0.61 -14.93
N ILE A 63 18.11 1.56 -14.41
CA ILE A 63 18.38 3.00 -14.54
C ILE A 63 19.72 3.34 -13.89
N GLY A 64 19.98 2.80 -12.70
CA GLY A 64 21.24 3.01 -11.97
C GLY A 64 22.45 2.51 -12.75
N SER A 65 22.36 1.38 -13.45
CA SER A 65 23.44 0.84 -14.31
C SER A 65 23.64 1.62 -15.61
N GLY A 66 22.74 2.58 -15.94
CA GLY A 66 22.84 3.39 -17.16
C GLY A 66 22.28 2.73 -18.43
N ASP A 67 21.76 1.51 -18.35
CA ASP A 67 21.16 0.81 -19.49
C ASP A 67 19.74 1.31 -19.79
N MET A 68 19.65 2.40 -20.53
CA MET A 68 18.37 3.02 -20.88
C MET A 68 17.57 2.20 -21.90
N HIS A 69 18.23 1.44 -22.76
CA HIS A 69 17.54 0.55 -23.70
C HIS A 69 16.76 -0.55 -22.95
N MET A 70 17.46 -1.27 -22.06
CA MET A 70 16.83 -2.29 -21.22
C MET A 70 15.78 -1.67 -20.28
N THR A 71 15.99 -0.45 -19.76
CA THR A 71 15.03 0.27 -18.91
C THR A 71 13.71 0.49 -19.63
N ARG A 72 13.74 1.04 -20.85
CA ARG A 72 12.54 1.28 -21.69
C ARG A 72 11.82 -0.03 -21.98
N ARG A 73 12.58 -1.05 -22.34
CA ARG A 73 12.04 -2.38 -22.62
C ARG A 73 11.32 -2.98 -21.42
N LEU A 74 11.99 -3.00 -20.26
CA LEU A 74 11.40 -3.50 -19.01
C LEU A 74 10.15 -2.71 -18.59
N ALA A 75 10.12 -1.40 -18.82
CA ALA A 75 8.94 -0.58 -18.54
C ALA A 75 7.76 -1.02 -19.41
N THR A 76 7.97 -1.15 -20.72
CA THR A 76 6.94 -1.58 -21.67
C THR A 76 6.44 -3.00 -21.36
N ASP A 77 7.36 -3.94 -21.17
CA ASP A 77 7.03 -5.34 -20.86
C ASP A 77 6.29 -5.48 -19.53
N GLY A 78 6.69 -4.71 -18.51
CA GLY A 78 6.06 -4.73 -17.19
C GLY A 78 4.65 -4.15 -17.18
N ILE A 79 4.42 -3.10 -17.95
CA ILE A 79 3.08 -2.54 -18.17
C ILE A 79 2.20 -3.56 -18.88
N GLY A 80 2.73 -4.18 -19.95
CA GLY A 80 2.02 -5.25 -20.68
C GLY A 80 1.69 -6.45 -19.79
N LEU A 81 2.61 -6.86 -18.91
CA LEU A 81 2.38 -7.92 -17.93
C LEU A 81 1.22 -7.58 -17.00
N LEU A 82 1.24 -6.39 -16.40
CA LEU A 82 0.17 -5.97 -15.49
C LEU A 82 -1.18 -5.86 -16.22
N ALA A 83 -1.18 -5.28 -17.43
CA ALA A 83 -2.39 -5.19 -18.25
C ALA A 83 -2.99 -6.58 -18.53
N LEU A 84 -2.15 -7.56 -18.89
CA LEU A 84 -2.59 -8.94 -19.13
C LEU A 84 -3.17 -9.58 -17.87
N ILE A 85 -2.48 -9.45 -16.74
CA ILE A 85 -2.93 -10.02 -15.46
C ILE A 85 -4.26 -9.38 -15.03
N MET A 86 -4.38 -8.06 -15.15
CA MET A 86 -5.61 -7.35 -14.77
C MET A 86 -6.76 -7.66 -15.73
N LEU A 87 -6.48 -7.84 -17.02
CA LEU A 87 -7.48 -8.28 -17.99
C LEU A 87 -8.01 -9.68 -17.66
N MET A 88 -7.13 -10.62 -17.35
CA MET A 88 -7.54 -11.96 -16.92
C MET A 88 -8.34 -11.91 -15.62
N ALA A 89 -7.87 -11.17 -14.61
CA ALA A 89 -8.57 -11.01 -13.34
C ALA A 89 -9.93 -10.33 -13.52
N SER A 90 -10.00 -9.31 -14.37
CA SER A 90 -11.25 -8.63 -14.74
C SER A 90 -12.24 -9.59 -15.40
N THR A 91 -11.79 -10.36 -16.39
CA THR A 91 -12.65 -11.31 -17.11
C THR A 91 -13.19 -12.40 -16.18
N ILE A 92 -12.28 -13.04 -15.41
CA ILE A 92 -12.70 -14.09 -14.45
C ILE A 92 -13.62 -13.50 -13.39
N GLY A 93 -13.25 -12.34 -12.82
CA GLY A 93 -14.03 -11.67 -11.80
C GLY A 93 -15.42 -11.26 -12.28
N TYR A 94 -15.54 -10.71 -13.49
CA TYR A 94 -16.82 -10.29 -14.07
C TYR A 94 -17.84 -11.44 -14.17
N PHE A 95 -17.40 -12.63 -14.59
CA PHE A 95 -18.27 -13.81 -14.70
C PHE A 95 -18.50 -14.53 -13.36
N SER A 96 -17.77 -14.19 -12.33
CA SER A 96 -17.88 -14.82 -11.01
C SER A 96 -18.46 -13.89 -9.93
N ILE A 97 -19.01 -12.72 -10.27
CA ILE A 97 -19.54 -11.74 -9.29
C ILE A 97 -20.58 -12.42 -8.38
N GLU A 98 -21.67 -12.90 -8.94
CA GLU A 98 -22.78 -13.47 -8.17
C GLU A 98 -22.36 -14.63 -7.26
N PRO A 99 -21.73 -15.72 -7.78
CA PRO A 99 -21.36 -16.85 -6.93
C PRO A 99 -20.34 -16.47 -5.86
N LEU A 100 -19.45 -15.54 -6.16
CA LEU A 100 -18.43 -15.10 -5.21
C LEU A 100 -19.03 -14.30 -4.05
N PHE A 101 -19.93 -13.35 -4.33
CA PHE A 101 -20.53 -12.53 -3.29
C PHE A 101 -21.60 -13.26 -2.49
N LEU A 102 -22.31 -14.22 -3.08
CA LEU A 102 -23.16 -15.16 -2.34
C LEU A 102 -22.34 -16.00 -1.36
N LEU A 103 -21.19 -16.52 -1.77
CA LEU A 103 -20.28 -17.25 -0.88
C LEU A 103 -19.75 -16.37 0.27
N LEU A 104 -19.58 -15.06 0.02
CA LEU A 104 -19.17 -14.08 1.05
C LEU A 104 -20.34 -13.66 1.97
N GLY A 105 -21.56 -14.15 1.74
CA GLY A 105 -22.71 -13.90 2.60
C GLY A 105 -23.54 -12.67 2.22
N ALA A 106 -23.46 -12.19 0.97
CA ALA A 106 -24.34 -11.13 0.50
C ALA A 106 -25.81 -11.62 0.48
N ASP A 107 -26.70 -10.77 0.97
CA ASP A 107 -28.15 -11.03 0.98
C ASP A 107 -28.83 -10.58 -0.31
N ASN A 108 -30.13 -10.89 -0.44
CA ASN A 108 -30.92 -10.57 -1.62
C ASN A 108 -31.11 -9.06 -1.86
N ASP A 109 -30.95 -8.22 -0.83
CA ASP A 109 -31.16 -6.78 -0.92
C ASP A 109 -29.86 -6.06 -1.34
N THR A 110 -28.70 -6.57 -0.91
CA THR A 110 -27.37 -5.98 -1.22
C THR A 110 -26.77 -6.55 -2.49
N LEU A 111 -27.04 -7.82 -2.85
CA LEU A 111 -26.45 -8.49 -4.00
C LEU A 111 -26.65 -7.74 -5.33
N PRO A 112 -27.84 -7.23 -5.69
CA PRO A 112 -28.04 -6.47 -6.94
C PRO A 112 -27.16 -5.22 -7.01
N LEU A 113 -27.01 -4.52 -5.86
CA LEU A 113 -26.17 -3.33 -5.76
C LEU A 113 -24.68 -3.66 -5.91
N ILE A 114 -24.27 -4.79 -5.33
CA ILE A 114 -22.89 -5.29 -5.50
C ILE A 114 -22.62 -5.65 -6.96
N VAL A 115 -23.56 -6.36 -7.61
CA VAL A 115 -23.40 -6.78 -9.01
C VAL A 115 -23.26 -5.58 -9.92
N SER A 116 -24.16 -4.59 -9.83
CA SER A 116 -24.11 -3.39 -10.68
C SER A 116 -22.81 -2.59 -10.47
N TYR A 117 -22.38 -2.41 -9.21
CA TYR A 117 -21.11 -1.75 -8.90
C TYR A 117 -19.90 -2.53 -9.45
N MET A 118 -19.83 -3.83 -9.17
CA MET A 118 -18.67 -4.67 -9.52
C MET A 118 -18.54 -4.90 -11.02
N GLN A 119 -19.63 -4.91 -11.78
CA GLN A 119 -19.58 -4.97 -13.25
C GLN A 119 -18.80 -3.77 -13.81
N ILE A 120 -19.09 -2.57 -13.34
CA ILE A 120 -18.38 -1.35 -13.76
C ILE A 120 -16.93 -1.38 -13.21
N TRP A 121 -16.76 -1.81 -11.97
CA TRP A 121 -15.46 -1.86 -11.31
C TRP A 121 -14.49 -2.82 -12.01
N TYR A 122 -14.95 -3.99 -12.45
CA TYR A 122 -14.08 -4.91 -13.20
C TYR A 122 -13.67 -4.35 -14.56
N VAL A 123 -14.53 -3.61 -15.25
CA VAL A 123 -14.14 -2.87 -16.46
C VAL A 123 -13.10 -1.79 -16.12
N ALA A 124 -13.25 -1.12 -14.98
CA ALA A 124 -12.33 -0.10 -14.50
C ALA A 124 -10.99 -0.66 -14.02
N LEU A 125 -10.89 -1.94 -13.68
CA LEU A 125 -9.71 -2.55 -13.05
C LEU A 125 -8.42 -2.32 -13.84
N ILE A 126 -8.46 -2.41 -15.15
CA ILE A 126 -7.29 -2.15 -16.01
C ILE A 126 -6.86 -0.68 -15.88
N PHE A 127 -7.82 0.25 -15.97
CA PHE A 127 -7.57 1.68 -15.86
C PHE A 127 -7.21 2.12 -14.44
N PHE A 128 -7.52 1.32 -13.43
CA PHE A 128 -7.03 1.49 -12.06
C PHE A 128 -5.55 1.08 -11.94
N ALA A 129 -5.17 -0.05 -12.53
CA ALA A 129 -3.84 -0.61 -12.38
C ALA A 129 -2.77 0.08 -13.25
N LEU A 130 -3.11 0.48 -14.48
CA LEU A 130 -2.18 1.07 -15.43
C LEU A 130 -1.57 2.41 -14.96
N PRO A 131 -2.32 3.38 -14.45
CA PRO A 131 -1.74 4.60 -13.88
C PRO A 131 -0.84 4.32 -12.67
N ALA A 132 -1.21 3.34 -11.85
CA ALA A 132 -0.44 2.97 -10.66
C ALA A 132 0.94 2.41 -11.01
N ILE A 133 1.04 1.51 -11.99
CA ILE A 133 2.34 0.99 -12.45
C ILE A 133 3.16 2.06 -13.16
N GLY A 134 2.52 2.93 -13.94
CA GLY A 134 3.16 4.08 -14.58
C GLY A 134 3.75 5.05 -13.56
N ALA A 135 3.01 5.38 -12.51
CA ALA A 135 3.49 6.21 -11.40
C ALA A 135 4.66 5.55 -10.65
N ASN A 136 4.66 4.21 -10.51
CA ASN A 136 5.79 3.46 -9.95
C ASN A 136 7.03 3.51 -10.86
N ALA A 137 6.84 3.44 -12.19
CA ALA A 137 7.93 3.58 -13.17
C ALA A 137 8.55 5.00 -13.13
N LEU A 138 7.73 6.05 -13.02
CA LEU A 138 8.19 7.43 -12.82
C LEU A 138 9.01 7.58 -11.54
N ARG A 139 8.55 6.97 -10.44
CA ARG A 139 9.31 6.97 -9.17
C ARG A 139 10.64 6.24 -9.31
N ALA A 140 10.66 5.12 -10.03
CA ALA A 140 11.89 4.38 -10.30
C ALA A 140 12.90 5.23 -11.07
N LYS A 141 12.44 6.16 -11.93
CA LYS A 141 13.28 7.14 -12.63
C LYS A 141 13.72 8.31 -11.75
N GLY A 142 13.05 8.56 -10.62
CA GLY A 142 13.32 9.70 -9.74
C GLY A 142 12.29 10.84 -9.86
N GLU A 143 11.30 10.70 -10.76
CA GLU A 143 10.24 11.67 -11.03
C GLU A 143 9.10 11.64 -9.99
N GLY A 144 9.45 11.80 -8.71
CA GLY A 144 8.49 11.74 -7.62
C GLY A 144 7.46 12.87 -7.63
N ARG A 145 7.82 14.06 -8.14
CA ARG A 145 6.89 15.19 -8.27
C ARG A 145 5.78 14.86 -9.26
N THR A 146 6.14 14.35 -10.42
CA THR A 146 5.20 13.96 -11.47
C THR A 146 4.30 12.81 -11.01
N SER A 147 4.87 11.78 -10.38
CA SER A 147 4.10 10.69 -9.79
C SER A 147 3.11 11.16 -8.71
N GLY A 148 3.54 12.04 -7.81
CA GLY A 148 2.67 12.61 -6.77
C GLY A 148 1.56 13.49 -7.35
N ALA A 149 1.86 14.34 -8.35
CA ALA A 149 0.88 15.17 -9.03
C ALA A 149 -0.20 14.34 -9.74
N ILE A 150 0.18 13.24 -10.39
CA ILE A 150 -0.76 12.28 -11.00
C ILE A 150 -1.69 11.71 -9.93
N MET A 151 -1.15 11.28 -8.77
CA MET A 151 -1.97 10.73 -7.68
C MET A 151 -2.95 11.76 -7.12
N VAL A 152 -2.48 12.98 -6.84
CA VAL A 152 -3.34 14.08 -6.34
C VAL A 152 -4.39 14.45 -7.36
N GLY A 153 -4.02 14.61 -8.63
CA GLY A 153 -4.95 14.95 -9.71
C GLY A 153 -6.06 13.91 -9.88
N GLY A 154 -5.71 12.62 -9.78
CA GLY A 154 -6.70 11.54 -9.84
C GLY A 154 -7.65 11.51 -8.66
N ALA A 155 -7.13 11.68 -7.46
CA ALA A 155 -7.96 11.77 -6.25
C ALA A 155 -8.89 12.99 -6.28
N ALA A 156 -8.38 14.14 -6.72
CA ALA A 156 -9.17 15.35 -6.87
C ALA A 156 -10.28 15.19 -7.93
N LEU A 157 -9.95 14.63 -9.09
CA LEU A 157 -10.93 14.39 -10.16
C LEU A 157 -12.01 13.41 -9.70
N GLN A 158 -11.64 12.32 -9.00
CA GLN A 158 -12.61 11.40 -8.42
C GLN A 158 -13.52 12.09 -7.40
N ALA A 159 -12.95 12.82 -6.44
CA ALA A 159 -13.72 13.55 -5.43
C ALA A 159 -14.65 14.63 -6.02
N MET A 160 -14.32 15.18 -7.20
CA MET A 160 -15.21 16.09 -7.92
C MET A 160 -16.34 15.34 -8.63
N LEU A 161 -16.09 14.17 -9.19
CA LEU A 161 -17.08 13.38 -9.93
C LEU A 161 -18.03 12.63 -9.00
N ASP A 162 -17.58 12.21 -7.82
CA ASP A 162 -18.39 11.46 -6.85
C ASP A 162 -19.71 12.15 -6.53
N PRO A 163 -19.77 13.41 -6.05
CA PRO A 163 -21.04 14.05 -5.73
C PRO A 163 -21.93 14.28 -6.98
N ILE A 164 -21.33 14.47 -8.14
CA ILE A 164 -22.05 14.67 -9.39
C ILE A 164 -22.81 13.42 -9.80
N LEU A 165 -22.15 12.27 -9.75
CA LEU A 165 -22.70 11.00 -10.23
C LEU A 165 -23.45 10.23 -9.14
N ILE A 166 -23.01 10.33 -7.87
CA ILE A 166 -23.69 9.66 -6.74
C ILE A 166 -25.02 10.37 -6.42
N LEU A 167 -24.98 11.70 -6.28
CA LEU A 167 -26.15 12.49 -5.85
C LEU A 167 -26.96 13.09 -7.01
N GLY A 168 -26.46 13.03 -8.25
CA GLY A 168 -27.15 13.58 -9.41
C GLY A 168 -27.11 15.10 -9.51
N LEU A 169 -25.98 15.73 -9.18
CA LEU A 169 -25.84 17.19 -9.28
C LEU A 169 -25.75 17.65 -10.74
N PHE A 170 -26.02 18.94 -10.98
CA PHE A 170 -25.95 19.59 -12.31
C PHE A 170 -26.87 18.97 -13.38
N GLY A 171 -27.99 18.36 -12.98
CA GLY A 171 -28.95 17.76 -13.90
C GLY A 171 -28.62 16.34 -14.37
N MET A 172 -27.59 15.73 -13.80
CA MET A 172 -27.28 14.32 -14.00
C MET A 172 -28.24 13.44 -13.16
N PRO A 173 -28.55 12.20 -13.60
CA PRO A 173 -29.32 11.28 -12.77
C PRO A 173 -28.51 10.88 -11.53
N ALA A 174 -29.18 10.75 -10.39
CA ALA A 174 -28.59 10.20 -9.17
C ALA A 174 -28.39 8.68 -9.33
N LEU A 175 -27.16 8.24 -9.50
CA LEU A 175 -26.81 6.85 -9.75
C LEU A 175 -26.46 6.07 -8.47
N GLY A 176 -26.39 6.76 -7.30
CA GLY A 176 -26.04 6.12 -6.03
C GLY A 176 -24.70 5.37 -6.08
N LEU A 177 -24.70 4.08 -5.70
CA LEU A 177 -23.49 3.26 -5.68
C LEU A 177 -22.87 3.07 -7.08
N GLU A 178 -23.67 2.92 -8.12
CA GLU A 178 -23.16 2.86 -9.50
C GLU A 178 -22.45 4.16 -9.90
N GLY A 179 -22.94 5.29 -9.40
CA GLY A 179 -22.32 6.62 -9.62
C GLY A 179 -20.88 6.66 -9.10
N ALA A 180 -20.58 6.06 -7.96
CA ALA A 180 -19.22 5.92 -7.42
C ALA A 180 -18.33 5.10 -8.37
N ALA A 181 -18.83 3.99 -8.91
CA ALA A 181 -18.09 3.16 -9.87
C ALA A 181 -17.80 3.92 -11.18
N TRP A 182 -18.76 4.67 -11.71
CA TRP A 182 -18.57 5.52 -12.90
C TRP A 182 -17.60 6.68 -12.66
N ALA A 183 -17.66 7.33 -11.48
CA ALA A 183 -16.73 8.39 -11.09
C ALA A 183 -15.29 7.84 -11.04
N MET A 184 -15.12 6.67 -10.41
CA MET A 184 -13.83 5.97 -10.38
C MET A 184 -13.35 5.61 -11.79
N LEU A 185 -14.16 4.95 -12.63
CA LEU A 185 -13.80 4.58 -13.99
C LEU A 185 -13.35 5.81 -14.78
N THR A 186 -14.15 6.87 -14.78
CA THR A 186 -13.87 8.08 -15.55
C THR A 186 -12.56 8.74 -15.08
N SER A 187 -12.36 8.89 -13.77
CA SER A 187 -11.14 9.46 -13.22
C SER A 187 -9.91 8.62 -13.57
N ARG A 188 -10.02 7.29 -13.52
CA ARG A 188 -8.90 6.38 -13.84
C ARG A 188 -8.58 6.36 -15.34
N VAL A 189 -9.56 6.45 -16.20
CA VAL A 189 -9.35 6.58 -17.66
C VAL A 189 -8.58 7.87 -17.98
N VAL A 190 -9.02 9.01 -17.45
CA VAL A 190 -8.31 10.29 -17.62
C VAL A 190 -6.88 10.20 -17.11
N LEU A 191 -6.70 9.63 -15.92
CA LEU A 191 -5.37 9.43 -15.33
C LEU A 191 -4.49 8.52 -16.16
N CYS A 192 -5.06 7.48 -16.75
CA CYS A 192 -4.36 6.56 -17.62
C CYS A 192 -3.78 7.32 -18.84
N PHE A 193 -4.59 8.08 -19.54
CA PHE A 193 -4.12 8.89 -20.67
C PHE A 193 -3.04 9.89 -20.25
N LEU A 194 -3.23 10.61 -19.16
CA LEU A 194 -2.26 11.58 -18.67
C LEU A 194 -0.92 10.89 -18.28
N THR A 195 -1.00 9.77 -17.58
CA THR A 195 0.20 9.03 -17.14
C THR A 195 0.99 8.53 -18.34
N TYR A 196 0.32 7.95 -19.35
CA TYR A 196 0.99 7.41 -20.53
C TYR A 196 1.48 8.51 -21.48
N TYR A 197 0.78 9.65 -21.56
CA TYR A 197 1.30 10.82 -22.24
C TYR A 197 2.65 11.27 -21.64
N VAL A 198 2.74 11.32 -20.30
CA VAL A 198 3.99 11.68 -19.63
C VAL A 198 5.08 10.63 -19.88
N LEU A 199 4.77 9.33 -19.74
CA LEU A 199 5.74 8.24 -19.94
C LEU A 199 6.31 8.19 -21.35
N ILE A 200 5.47 8.44 -22.37
CA ILE A 200 5.84 8.35 -23.78
C ILE A 200 6.57 9.62 -24.25
N TYR A 201 5.92 10.77 -24.09
CA TYR A 201 6.38 12.00 -24.72
C TYR A 201 7.34 12.83 -23.87
N ARG A 202 7.15 12.85 -22.56
CA ARG A 202 7.99 13.65 -21.66
C ARG A 202 9.20 12.87 -21.16
N GLU A 203 8.98 11.65 -20.67
CA GLU A 203 10.01 10.86 -20.02
C GLU A 203 10.71 9.89 -20.96
N ASN A 204 10.11 9.62 -22.13
CA ASN A 204 10.62 8.69 -23.14
C ASN A 204 11.04 7.35 -22.51
N LEU A 205 10.15 6.79 -21.69
CA LEU A 205 10.42 5.60 -20.86
C LEU A 205 9.88 4.30 -21.48
N LEU A 206 9.17 4.37 -22.60
CA LEU A 206 8.59 3.21 -23.28
C LEU A 206 9.31 2.93 -24.61
N ASP A 207 9.37 1.65 -24.95
CA ASP A 207 9.91 1.15 -26.21
C ASP A 207 8.91 0.18 -26.86
N PHE A 208 8.36 0.59 -27.98
CA PHE A 208 7.39 -0.18 -28.76
C PHE A 208 8.03 -0.94 -29.93
N SER A 209 9.35 -1.02 -29.99
CA SER A 209 10.05 -1.79 -31.03
C SER A 209 9.69 -3.28 -30.96
N LYS A 210 9.67 -3.92 -32.13
CA LYS A 210 9.43 -5.38 -32.21
C LYS A 210 10.52 -6.12 -31.44
N THR A 211 10.09 -7.09 -30.64
CA THR A 211 11.01 -7.93 -29.84
C THR A 211 10.57 -9.37 -29.87
N SER A 212 11.46 -10.28 -29.49
CA SER A 212 11.13 -11.70 -29.38
C SER A 212 10.32 -11.98 -28.12
N ALA A 213 9.45 -12.99 -28.16
CA ALA A 213 8.69 -13.45 -27.00
C ALA A 213 9.62 -13.90 -25.84
N GLU A 214 10.80 -14.37 -26.15
CA GLU A 214 11.81 -14.80 -25.16
C GLU A 214 12.27 -13.62 -24.31
N ILE A 215 12.54 -12.45 -24.92
CA ILE A 215 12.94 -11.23 -24.20
C ILE A 215 11.81 -10.75 -23.30
N VAL A 216 10.56 -10.75 -23.80
CA VAL A 216 9.39 -10.37 -23.01
C VAL A 216 9.23 -11.30 -21.80
N LEU A 217 9.31 -12.62 -22.03
CA LEU A 217 9.18 -13.61 -20.94
C LEU A 217 10.32 -13.47 -19.90
N HIS A 218 11.53 -13.15 -20.35
CA HIS A 218 12.65 -12.87 -19.46
C HIS A 218 12.36 -11.63 -18.57
N SER A 219 11.84 -10.55 -19.17
CA SER A 219 11.43 -9.34 -18.46
C SER A 219 10.34 -9.66 -17.43
N TRP A 220 9.32 -10.42 -17.82
CA TRP A 220 8.21 -10.82 -16.95
C TRP A 220 8.70 -11.67 -15.77
N ARG A 221 9.57 -12.63 -16.00
CA ARG A 221 10.17 -13.48 -14.95
C ARG A 221 10.91 -12.63 -13.91
N ARG A 222 11.69 -11.63 -14.35
CA ARG A 222 12.42 -10.71 -13.45
C ARG A 222 11.46 -9.86 -12.61
N ILE A 223 10.37 -9.37 -13.19
CA ILE A 223 9.36 -8.55 -12.50
C ILE A 223 8.58 -9.40 -11.52
N LEU A 224 8.10 -10.58 -11.93
CA LEU A 224 7.32 -11.49 -11.09
C LEU A 224 8.12 -12.06 -9.92
N ALA A 225 9.42 -12.28 -10.11
CA ALA A 225 10.30 -12.73 -9.03
C ALA A 225 10.31 -11.79 -7.80
N VAL A 226 10.03 -10.50 -8.02
CA VAL A 226 9.87 -9.51 -6.93
C VAL A 226 8.38 -9.25 -6.66
N GLY A 227 7.57 -9.19 -7.70
CA GLY A 227 6.16 -8.81 -7.63
C GLY A 227 5.30 -9.79 -6.85
N ILE A 228 5.47 -11.11 -7.07
CA ILE A 228 4.69 -12.15 -6.35
C ILE A 228 4.97 -12.12 -4.84
N PRO A 229 6.23 -12.15 -4.36
CA PRO A 229 6.50 -12.01 -2.93
C PRO A 229 6.03 -10.67 -2.35
N ALA A 230 6.10 -9.57 -3.14
CA ALA A 230 5.58 -8.28 -2.70
C ALA A 230 4.06 -8.28 -2.54
N THR A 231 3.31 -8.93 -3.46
CA THR A 231 1.86 -9.14 -3.35
C THR A 231 1.53 -9.93 -2.08
N ALA A 232 2.20 -11.06 -1.85
CA ALA A 232 2.00 -11.86 -0.65
C ALA A 232 2.25 -11.03 0.62
N THR A 233 3.30 -10.22 0.64
CA THR A 233 3.60 -9.31 1.77
C THR A 233 2.48 -8.31 2.02
N ASN A 234 1.86 -7.75 0.97
CA ASN A 234 0.77 -6.78 1.10
C ASN A 234 -0.53 -7.41 1.63
N LEU A 235 -0.78 -8.70 1.35
CA LEU A 235 -1.95 -9.42 1.84
C LEU A 235 -1.85 -9.81 3.33
N ILE A 236 -0.65 -9.84 3.90
CA ILE A 236 -0.45 -10.18 5.33
C ILE A 236 -1.19 -9.18 6.24
N GLY A 237 -1.18 -7.90 5.91
CA GLY A 237 -1.82 -6.85 6.71
C GLY A 237 -3.31 -7.11 6.96
N PRO A 238 -4.16 -7.17 5.92
CA PRO A 238 -5.58 -7.45 6.06
C PRO A 238 -5.89 -8.76 6.81
N ILE A 239 -5.15 -9.84 6.52
CA ILE A 239 -5.33 -11.13 7.21
C ILE A 239 -5.07 -10.98 8.71
N SER A 240 -4.01 -10.28 9.06
CA SER A 240 -3.63 -10.05 10.45
C SER A 240 -4.65 -9.20 11.19
N THR A 241 -5.15 -8.14 10.55
CA THR A 241 -6.19 -7.30 11.13
C THR A 241 -7.44 -8.11 11.43
N ALA A 242 -7.85 -9.02 10.53
CA ALA A 242 -8.99 -9.91 10.77
C ALA A 242 -8.79 -10.81 12.00
N ILE A 243 -7.60 -11.38 12.19
CA ILE A 243 -7.27 -12.20 13.36
C ILE A 243 -7.33 -11.35 14.64
N ILE A 244 -6.77 -10.16 14.65
CA ILE A 244 -6.77 -9.30 15.83
C ILE A 244 -8.19 -8.82 16.17
N VAL A 245 -8.99 -8.48 15.18
CA VAL A 245 -10.41 -8.14 15.38
C VAL A 245 -11.16 -9.32 15.99
N SER A 246 -10.88 -10.56 15.58
CA SER A 246 -11.51 -11.73 16.20
C SER A 246 -11.13 -11.89 17.68
N PHE A 247 -9.88 -11.55 18.07
CA PHE A 247 -9.48 -11.56 19.48
C PHE A 247 -10.15 -10.44 20.28
N LEU A 248 -10.33 -9.26 19.69
CA LEU A 248 -11.00 -8.14 20.33
C LEU A 248 -12.51 -8.34 20.46
N ALA A 249 -13.13 -9.12 19.58
CA ALA A 249 -14.55 -9.43 19.64
C ALA A 249 -14.94 -10.19 20.93
N ASP A 250 -14.01 -10.94 21.53
CA ASP A 250 -14.23 -11.61 22.82
C ASP A 250 -14.43 -10.61 23.98
N TYR A 251 -14.00 -9.35 23.81
CA TYR A 251 -14.13 -8.26 24.79
C TYR A 251 -15.30 -7.30 24.50
N GLY A 252 -16.14 -7.66 23.51
CA GLY A 252 -17.33 -6.90 23.17
C GLY A 252 -17.15 -5.98 21.95
N LYS A 253 -18.29 -5.47 21.50
CA LYS A 253 -18.36 -4.58 20.32
C LYS A 253 -17.64 -3.25 20.53
N GLU A 254 -17.54 -2.79 21.75
CA GLU A 254 -16.87 -1.55 22.15
C GLU A 254 -15.35 -1.64 21.94
N ALA A 255 -14.73 -2.81 22.21
CA ALA A 255 -13.33 -3.05 21.96
C ALA A 255 -13.01 -3.07 20.46
N VAL A 256 -13.87 -3.70 19.65
CA VAL A 256 -13.76 -3.70 18.20
C VAL A 256 -13.95 -2.28 17.62
N ALA A 257 -14.94 -1.54 18.13
CA ALA A 257 -15.19 -0.15 17.71
C ALA A 257 -13.99 0.75 18.05
N GLY A 258 -13.46 0.65 19.28
CA GLY A 258 -12.28 1.40 19.71
C GLY A 258 -11.04 1.11 18.86
N PHE A 259 -10.79 -0.15 18.53
CA PHE A 259 -9.73 -0.54 17.60
C PHE A 259 -9.98 0.02 16.18
N GLY A 260 -11.22 0.02 15.71
CA GLY A 260 -11.59 0.61 14.42
C GLY A 260 -11.30 2.11 14.34
N ILE A 261 -11.62 2.86 15.40
CA ILE A 261 -11.28 4.30 15.55
C ILE A 261 -9.76 4.48 15.52
N ALA A 262 -9.05 3.75 16.39
CA ALA A 262 -7.60 3.85 16.52
C ALA A 262 -6.89 3.52 15.19
N SER A 263 -7.34 2.50 14.46
CA SER A 263 -6.79 2.10 13.16
C SER A 263 -6.95 3.18 12.09
N ARG A 264 -8.06 3.94 12.09
CA ARG A 264 -8.25 5.07 11.18
C ARG A 264 -7.28 6.22 11.50
N VAL A 265 -7.10 6.52 12.77
CA VAL A 265 -6.13 7.53 13.24
C VAL A 265 -4.70 7.08 12.90
N GLU A 266 -4.38 5.80 13.16
CA GLU A 266 -3.09 5.19 12.77
C GLU A 266 -2.83 5.34 11.27
N ALA A 267 -3.80 5.01 10.43
CA ALA A 267 -3.65 5.09 8.98
C ALA A 267 -3.19 6.47 8.51
N LEU A 268 -3.72 7.55 9.11
CA LEU A 268 -3.28 8.93 8.85
C LEU A 268 -1.87 9.19 9.37
N ALA A 269 -1.58 8.76 10.59
CA ALA A 269 -0.29 9.00 11.26
C ALA A 269 0.89 8.32 10.57
N VAL A 270 0.67 7.15 9.93
CA VAL A 270 1.73 6.37 9.28
C VAL A 270 1.92 6.70 7.79
N ILE A 271 1.12 7.60 7.20
CA ILE A 271 1.27 8.01 5.79
C ILE A 271 2.69 8.47 5.46
N PRO A 272 3.39 9.29 6.28
CA PRO A 272 4.76 9.67 6.00
C PRO A 272 5.73 8.48 5.96
N LEU A 273 5.50 7.45 6.77
CA LEU A 273 6.30 6.22 6.74
C LEU A 273 6.04 5.41 5.46
N PHE A 274 4.79 5.31 5.00
CA PHE A 274 4.46 4.70 3.71
C PHE A 274 5.09 5.45 2.54
N ALA A 275 5.01 6.79 2.55
CA ALA A 275 5.60 7.63 1.51
C ALA A 275 7.13 7.52 1.48
N LEU A 276 7.76 7.47 2.65
CA LEU A 276 9.20 7.27 2.78
C LEU A 276 9.61 5.87 2.27
N SER A 277 8.86 4.83 2.63
CA SER A 277 9.07 3.46 2.16
C SER A 277 8.97 3.36 0.63
N ALA A 278 7.96 4.00 0.03
CA ALA A 278 7.78 4.03 -1.42
C ALA A 278 8.90 4.80 -2.15
N SER A 279 9.59 5.72 -1.46
CA SER A 279 10.65 6.56 -2.02
C SER A 279 12.03 5.96 -1.85
N ILE A 280 12.29 5.30 -0.70
CA ILE A 280 13.62 4.75 -0.39
C ILE A 280 14.00 3.59 -1.31
N GLY A 281 13.03 2.75 -1.71
CA GLY A 281 13.26 1.62 -2.61
C GLY A 281 13.91 2.06 -3.93
N PRO A 282 13.28 2.92 -4.72
CA PRO A 282 13.87 3.47 -5.94
C PRO A 282 15.23 4.15 -5.72
N PHE A 283 15.36 4.95 -4.65
CA PHE A 283 16.62 5.62 -4.33
C PHE A 283 17.78 4.62 -4.10
N VAL A 284 17.54 3.62 -3.27
CA VAL A 284 18.54 2.57 -3.00
C VAL A 284 18.82 1.76 -4.25
N GLY A 285 17.79 1.37 -5.01
CA GLY A 285 17.93 0.59 -6.24
C GLY A 285 18.79 1.27 -7.29
N GLN A 286 18.57 2.57 -7.55
CA GLN A 286 19.38 3.36 -8.48
C GLN A 286 20.84 3.47 -8.04
N ASN A 287 21.07 3.85 -6.78
CA ASN A 287 22.45 4.00 -6.27
C ASN A 287 23.18 2.67 -6.24
N TRP A 288 22.47 1.55 -5.99
CA TRP A 288 23.02 0.21 -6.04
C TRP A 288 23.38 -0.20 -7.47
N GLY A 289 22.47 0.04 -8.44
CA GLY A 289 22.75 -0.22 -9.86
C GLY A 289 23.93 0.60 -10.39
N ALA A 290 24.09 1.84 -9.90
CA ALA A 290 25.23 2.71 -10.20
C ALA A 290 26.51 2.37 -9.39
N GLN A 291 26.52 1.29 -8.61
CA GLN A 291 27.62 0.89 -7.71
C GLN A 291 28.02 1.93 -6.67
N ARG A 292 27.11 2.90 -6.37
CA ARG A 292 27.32 3.93 -5.34
C ARG A 292 26.79 3.43 -3.99
N PHE A 293 27.41 2.37 -3.47
CA PHE A 293 26.96 1.67 -2.25
C PHE A 293 26.95 2.55 -1.01
N ASP A 294 27.91 3.47 -0.88
CA ASP A 294 27.96 4.43 0.21
C ASP A 294 26.72 5.33 0.24
N ARG A 295 26.35 5.85 -0.93
CA ARG A 295 25.19 6.73 -1.05
C ARG A 295 23.88 5.98 -0.78
N ALA A 296 23.79 4.73 -1.23
CA ALA A 296 22.66 3.87 -0.92
C ALA A 296 22.55 3.64 0.59
N ASN A 297 23.67 3.34 1.26
CA ASN A 297 23.70 3.13 2.71
C ASN A 297 23.38 4.40 3.50
N GLN A 298 23.93 5.55 3.12
CA GLN A 298 23.62 6.83 3.77
C GLN A 298 22.12 7.17 3.68
N GLY A 299 21.52 7.03 2.50
CA GLY A 299 20.09 7.27 2.31
C GLY A 299 19.23 6.35 3.16
N MET A 300 19.63 5.08 3.28
CA MET A 300 18.94 4.10 4.11
C MET A 300 19.04 4.43 5.60
N GLN A 301 20.23 4.78 6.11
CA GLN A 301 20.42 5.20 7.50
C GLN A 301 19.62 6.46 7.82
N MET A 302 19.59 7.44 6.90
CA MET A 302 18.76 8.62 7.05
C MET A 302 17.27 8.27 7.11
N ALA A 303 16.81 7.34 6.27
CA ALA A 303 15.41 6.90 6.30
C ALA A 303 15.04 6.19 7.61
N PHE A 304 15.96 5.39 8.17
CA PHE A 304 15.77 4.79 9.49
C PHE A 304 15.66 5.85 10.59
N LEU A 305 16.56 6.84 10.59
CA LEU A 305 16.54 7.95 11.55
C LEU A 305 15.25 8.76 11.46
N VAL A 306 14.84 9.14 10.25
CA VAL A 306 13.58 9.87 10.02
C VAL A 306 12.37 9.04 10.50
N SER A 307 12.37 7.73 10.28
CA SER A 307 11.31 6.85 10.77
C SER A 307 11.21 6.85 12.29
N ILE A 308 12.35 6.79 13.00
CA ILE A 308 12.37 6.82 14.47
C ILE A 308 11.90 8.18 14.99
N ILE A 309 12.43 9.28 14.44
CA ILE A 309 12.02 10.63 14.84
C ILE A 309 10.52 10.82 14.63
N TRP A 310 10.00 10.45 13.46
CA TRP A 310 8.56 10.54 13.16
C TRP A 310 7.72 9.72 14.12
N GLY A 311 8.09 8.44 14.35
CA GLY A 311 7.37 7.54 15.24
C GLY A 311 7.32 8.08 16.68
N LEU A 312 8.44 8.58 17.21
CA LEU A 312 8.50 9.20 18.53
C LEU A 312 7.66 10.48 18.62
N SER A 313 7.68 11.31 17.57
CA SER A 313 6.85 12.52 17.51
C SER A 313 5.36 12.20 17.55
N VAL A 314 4.93 11.19 16.78
CA VAL A 314 3.53 10.72 16.78
C VAL A 314 3.15 10.08 18.11
N ALA A 315 4.05 9.28 18.72
CA ALA A 315 3.81 8.68 20.01
C ALA A 315 3.59 9.75 21.10
N LEU A 316 4.43 10.77 21.13
CA LEU A 316 4.29 11.89 22.05
C LEU A 316 2.98 12.66 21.83
N LEU A 317 2.63 12.93 20.57
CA LEU A 317 1.38 13.60 20.20
C LEU A 317 0.16 12.78 20.69
N PHE A 318 0.15 11.49 20.47
CA PHE A 318 -0.97 10.63 20.87
C PHE A 318 -1.01 10.35 22.36
N LEU A 319 0.14 10.38 23.05
CA LEU A 319 0.16 10.31 24.52
C LEU A 319 -0.53 11.51 25.14
N ILE A 320 -0.38 12.70 24.54
CA ILE A 320 -0.97 13.96 25.06
C ILE A 320 -2.43 14.10 24.63
N PHE A 321 -2.73 13.81 23.37
CA PHE A 321 -4.03 14.12 22.75
C PHE A 321 -4.89 12.91 22.42
N GLY A 322 -4.44 11.68 22.67
CA GLY A 322 -5.11 10.45 22.21
C GLY A 322 -6.55 10.30 22.70
N SER A 323 -6.84 10.68 23.94
CA SER A 323 -8.20 10.67 24.49
C SER A 323 -9.13 11.67 23.80
N HIS A 324 -8.64 12.86 23.51
CA HIS A 324 -9.39 13.89 22.77
C HIS A 324 -9.65 13.47 21.33
N ILE A 325 -8.64 12.88 20.68
CA ILE A 325 -8.76 12.37 19.31
C ILE A 325 -9.79 11.24 19.25
N GLY A 326 -9.78 10.30 20.21
CA GLY A 326 -10.77 9.22 20.28
C GLY A 326 -12.20 9.76 20.38
N GLY A 327 -12.42 10.77 21.21
CA GLY A 327 -13.71 11.42 21.39
C GLY A 327 -14.25 12.20 20.18
N LEU A 328 -13.40 12.51 19.18
CA LEU A 328 -13.87 13.12 17.92
C LEU A 328 -14.56 12.11 16.98
N PHE A 329 -14.38 10.82 17.21
CA PHE A 329 -14.86 9.76 16.30
C PHE A 329 -16.00 8.91 16.89
N ALA A 330 -16.27 8.98 18.19
CA ALA A 330 -17.35 8.25 18.83
C ALA A 330 -17.83 8.93 20.10
N ASP A 331 -19.12 8.80 20.38
CA ASP A 331 -19.78 9.28 21.60
C ASP A 331 -19.76 8.24 22.72
N ASP A 332 -19.50 6.97 22.40
CA ASP A 332 -19.44 5.87 23.39
C ASP A 332 -18.13 5.95 24.20
N PRO A 333 -18.21 6.24 25.51
CA PRO A 333 -17.03 6.35 26.39
C PRO A 333 -16.17 5.08 26.42
N SER A 334 -16.78 3.90 26.29
CA SER A 334 -16.06 2.62 26.31
C SER A 334 -15.23 2.42 25.06
N ALA A 335 -15.78 2.71 23.89
CA ALA A 335 -15.04 2.67 22.62
C ALA A 335 -13.91 3.70 22.60
N VAL A 336 -14.15 4.91 23.11
CA VAL A 336 -13.12 5.97 23.27
C VAL A 336 -11.99 5.51 24.21
N ALA A 337 -12.32 4.82 25.31
CA ALA A 337 -11.33 4.29 26.23
C ALA A 337 -10.40 3.27 25.56
N TYR A 338 -10.95 2.31 24.78
CA TYR A 338 -10.15 1.34 24.03
C TYR A 338 -9.31 1.99 22.92
N ALA A 339 -9.86 2.99 22.21
CA ALA A 339 -9.10 3.75 21.24
C ALA A 339 -7.93 4.50 21.89
N SER A 340 -8.18 5.14 23.03
CA SER A 340 -7.16 5.87 23.80
C SER A 340 -6.07 4.93 24.32
N LEU A 341 -6.44 3.74 24.77
CA LEU A 341 -5.48 2.71 25.21
C LEU A 341 -4.58 2.28 24.05
N TYR A 342 -5.14 2.05 22.86
CA TYR A 342 -4.36 1.73 21.67
C TYR A 342 -3.39 2.86 21.32
N LEU A 343 -3.89 4.10 21.27
CA LEU A 343 -3.11 5.29 20.91
C LEU A 343 -2.05 5.63 21.97
N ALA A 344 -2.21 5.17 23.21
CA ALA A 344 -1.21 5.31 24.25
C ALA A 344 -0.09 4.25 24.17
N ILE A 345 -0.32 3.08 23.59
CA ILE A 345 0.65 1.96 23.60
C ILE A 345 1.34 1.81 22.24
N VAL A 346 0.56 1.60 21.17
CA VAL A 346 1.09 1.14 19.88
C VAL A 346 1.97 2.17 19.18
N PRO A 347 1.69 3.48 19.23
CA PRO A 347 2.49 4.51 18.56
C PRO A 347 3.95 4.59 18.97
N PHE A 348 4.30 4.14 20.18
CA PHE A 348 5.71 4.04 20.59
C PHE A 348 6.53 3.14 19.66
N SER A 349 5.89 2.19 19.00
CA SER A 349 6.54 1.26 18.06
C SER A 349 6.51 1.72 16.61
N TYR A 350 5.87 2.84 16.25
CA TYR A 350 5.78 3.29 14.85
C TYR A 350 7.14 3.58 14.24
N GLY A 351 8.08 4.10 15.04
CA GLY A 351 9.44 4.33 14.57
C GLY A 351 10.14 3.06 14.11
N THR A 352 10.07 2.00 14.91
CA THR A 352 10.67 0.69 14.61
C THR A 352 9.90 -0.05 13.52
N TRP A 353 8.58 0.10 13.46
CA TRP A 353 7.80 -0.37 12.33
C TRP A 353 8.21 0.33 11.02
N GLY A 354 8.43 1.64 11.06
CA GLY A 354 9.00 2.38 9.93
C GLY A 354 10.37 1.85 9.50
N VAL A 355 11.27 1.55 10.46
CA VAL A 355 12.56 0.90 10.16
C VAL A 355 12.37 -0.43 9.44
N LEU A 356 11.44 -1.28 9.89
CA LEU A 356 11.09 -2.52 9.21
C LEU A 356 10.58 -2.29 7.80
N MET A 357 9.71 -1.27 7.60
CA MET A 357 9.19 -0.91 6.27
C MET A 357 10.31 -0.46 5.32
N MET A 358 11.26 0.34 5.81
CA MET A 358 12.42 0.79 5.01
C MET A 358 13.33 -0.39 4.67
N ALA A 359 13.62 -1.28 5.63
CA ALA A 359 14.40 -2.49 5.39
C ALA A 359 13.72 -3.41 4.36
N SER A 360 12.41 -3.62 4.49
CA SER A 360 11.60 -4.38 3.55
C SER A 360 11.63 -3.79 2.13
N ALA A 361 11.46 -2.48 1.99
CA ALA A 361 11.54 -1.78 0.71
C ALA A 361 12.93 -1.92 0.07
N THR A 362 13.99 -1.82 0.87
CA THR A 362 15.37 -2.00 0.44
C THR A 362 15.61 -3.42 -0.07
N PHE A 363 15.22 -4.46 0.67
CA PHE A 363 15.37 -5.85 0.23
C PHE A 363 14.64 -6.12 -1.09
N LYS A 364 13.40 -5.61 -1.25
CA LYS A 364 12.65 -5.70 -2.52
C LYS A 364 13.40 -5.01 -3.65
N SER A 365 13.88 -3.79 -3.41
CA SER A 365 14.61 -2.99 -4.40
C SER A 365 15.91 -3.63 -4.85
N LEU A 366 16.58 -4.36 -3.98
CA LEU A 366 17.85 -5.07 -4.26
C LEU A 366 17.65 -6.49 -4.79
N GLY A 367 16.43 -6.88 -5.11
CA GLY A 367 16.11 -8.17 -5.71
C GLY A 367 16.14 -9.34 -4.73
N LYS A 368 15.99 -9.07 -3.43
CA LYS A 368 15.84 -10.07 -2.36
C LYS A 368 14.45 -10.00 -1.71
N PRO A 369 13.34 -10.10 -2.46
CA PRO A 369 12.00 -9.88 -1.94
C PRO A 369 11.59 -10.93 -0.90
N ILE A 370 12.12 -12.14 -0.98
CA ILE A 370 11.83 -13.23 -0.02
C ILE A 370 12.23 -12.81 1.39
N SER A 371 13.35 -12.12 1.57
CA SER A 371 13.76 -11.60 2.90
C SER A 371 12.70 -10.63 3.47
N SER A 372 12.11 -9.78 2.62
CA SER A 372 11.01 -8.89 3.01
C SER A 372 9.76 -9.67 3.43
N THR A 373 9.40 -10.71 2.66
CA THR A 373 8.24 -11.55 2.98
C THR A 373 8.45 -12.31 4.28
N ILE A 374 9.64 -12.91 4.48
CA ILE A 374 9.99 -13.59 5.74
C ILE A 374 9.85 -12.64 6.93
N MET A 375 10.41 -11.43 6.84
CA MET A 375 10.28 -10.44 7.93
C MET A 375 8.81 -10.14 8.26
N SER A 376 7.95 -10.00 7.25
CA SER A 376 6.54 -9.71 7.45
C SER A 376 5.77 -10.90 8.04
N VAL A 377 6.04 -12.12 7.55
CA VAL A 377 5.45 -13.38 8.06
C VAL A 377 5.87 -13.60 9.50
N VAL A 378 7.17 -13.49 9.81
CA VAL A 378 7.70 -13.68 11.16
C VAL A 378 7.09 -12.65 12.11
N ARG A 379 7.05 -11.37 11.72
CA ARG A 379 6.43 -10.32 12.54
C ARG A 379 4.99 -10.67 12.92
N MET A 380 4.20 -11.06 11.92
CA MET A 380 2.76 -11.25 12.13
C MET A 380 2.40 -12.60 12.75
N PHE A 381 2.84 -13.69 12.12
CA PHE A 381 2.35 -15.03 12.48
C PHE A 381 3.24 -15.72 13.50
N VAL A 382 4.53 -15.36 13.62
CA VAL A 382 5.43 -15.98 14.60
C VAL A 382 5.54 -15.16 15.89
N ILE A 383 5.43 -13.82 15.78
CA ILE A 383 5.61 -12.94 16.96
C ILE A 383 4.28 -12.33 17.39
N TYR A 384 3.62 -11.51 16.54
CA TYR A 384 2.47 -10.71 16.95
C TYR A 384 1.27 -11.58 17.34
N VAL A 385 0.80 -12.46 16.48
CA VAL A 385 -0.41 -13.29 16.76
C VAL A 385 -0.21 -14.19 17.98
N PRO A 386 0.91 -14.94 18.15
CA PRO A 386 1.12 -15.73 19.36
C PRO A 386 1.23 -14.87 20.62
N LEU A 387 1.96 -13.74 20.58
CA LEU A 387 2.06 -12.84 21.73
C LEU A 387 0.72 -12.19 22.06
N ALA A 388 -0.10 -11.83 21.05
CA ALA A 388 -1.43 -11.29 21.28
C ALA A 388 -2.36 -12.35 21.90
N TYR A 389 -2.26 -13.61 21.45
CA TYR A 389 -3.00 -14.73 22.04
C TYR A 389 -2.62 -14.97 23.50
N ILE A 390 -1.34 -14.94 23.84
CA ILE A 390 -0.87 -15.07 25.22
C ILE A 390 -1.25 -13.81 26.00
N GLY A 391 -0.99 -12.64 25.44
CA GLY A 391 -1.21 -11.34 26.09
C GLY A 391 -2.66 -11.11 26.48
N ARG A 392 -3.61 -11.51 25.63
CA ARG A 392 -5.05 -11.41 25.93
C ARG A 392 -5.47 -12.22 27.16
N HIS A 393 -4.77 -13.33 27.45
CA HIS A 393 -5.08 -14.19 28.58
C HIS A 393 -4.61 -13.63 29.93
N TYR A 394 -3.50 -12.86 29.95
CA TYR A 394 -2.89 -12.32 31.18
C TYR A 394 -3.16 -10.82 31.39
N PHE A 395 -3.38 -10.06 30.30
CA PHE A 395 -3.46 -8.60 30.31
C PHE A 395 -4.62 -8.06 29.47
N ASP A 396 -5.60 -8.88 29.13
CA ASP A 396 -6.78 -8.50 28.37
C ASP A 396 -6.42 -7.78 27.05
N VAL A 397 -7.19 -6.76 26.67
CA VAL A 397 -6.96 -5.94 25.47
C VAL A 397 -5.59 -5.23 25.49
N THR A 398 -5.12 -4.85 26.67
CA THR A 398 -3.78 -4.24 26.83
C THR A 398 -2.68 -5.18 26.34
N GLY A 399 -2.81 -6.48 26.61
CA GLY A 399 -1.87 -7.50 26.13
C GLY A 399 -1.84 -7.64 24.61
N ILE A 400 -2.99 -7.50 23.94
CA ILE A 400 -3.07 -7.53 22.47
C ILE A 400 -2.32 -6.33 21.88
N PHE A 401 -2.50 -5.13 22.43
CA PHE A 401 -1.84 -3.92 21.94
C PHE A 401 -0.35 -3.89 22.30
N ALA A 402 0.04 -4.38 23.46
CA ALA A 402 1.45 -4.54 23.83
C ALA A 402 2.17 -5.53 22.91
N ALA A 403 1.51 -6.62 22.51
CA ALA A 403 2.07 -7.58 21.55
C ALA A 403 2.39 -6.95 20.19
N ALA A 404 1.53 -6.04 19.70
CA ALA A 404 1.82 -5.25 18.49
C ALA A 404 3.10 -4.43 18.65
N CYS A 405 3.22 -3.74 19.79
CA CYS A 405 4.37 -2.91 20.13
C CYS A 405 5.66 -3.75 20.18
N ILE A 406 5.66 -4.86 20.91
CA ILE A 406 6.80 -5.78 21.04
C ILE A 406 7.20 -6.35 19.68
N SER A 407 6.25 -6.78 18.87
CA SER A 407 6.52 -7.34 17.55
C SER A 407 7.19 -6.34 16.61
N ASN A 408 6.76 -5.08 16.66
CA ASN A 408 7.36 -3.99 15.87
C ASN A 408 8.78 -3.65 16.36
N PHE A 409 9.04 -3.63 17.67
CA PHE A 409 10.39 -3.41 18.23
C PHE A 409 11.34 -4.52 17.81
N LEU A 410 10.96 -5.79 18.03
CA LEU A 410 11.80 -6.94 17.69
C LEU A 410 12.12 -6.97 16.20
N MET A 411 11.10 -6.83 15.36
CA MET A 411 11.31 -6.92 13.91
C MET A 411 11.92 -5.68 13.31
N GLY A 412 11.74 -4.50 13.91
CA GLY A 412 12.47 -3.30 13.54
C GLY A 412 13.98 -3.45 13.79
N ALA A 413 14.35 -3.95 14.98
CA ALA A 413 15.75 -4.23 15.32
C ALA A 413 16.37 -5.31 14.44
N LEU A 414 15.63 -6.42 14.18
CA LEU A 414 16.06 -7.48 13.29
C LEU A 414 16.19 -6.98 11.84
N GLY A 415 15.23 -6.20 11.34
CA GLY A 415 15.26 -5.63 10.01
C GLY A 415 16.45 -4.69 9.80
N TYR A 416 16.74 -3.84 10.80
CA TYR A 416 17.92 -2.98 10.79
C TYR A 416 19.22 -3.81 10.75
N SER A 417 19.35 -4.78 11.66
CA SER A 417 20.56 -5.61 11.80
C SER A 417 20.79 -6.45 10.54
N TRP A 418 19.75 -7.10 10.02
CA TRP A 418 19.82 -7.90 8.80
C TRP A 418 20.20 -7.06 7.58
N ASN A 419 19.61 -5.89 7.47
CA ASN A 419 19.92 -4.95 6.40
C ASN A 419 21.38 -4.49 6.49
N ARG A 420 21.86 -4.13 7.68
CA ARG A 420 23.25 -3.73 7.94
C ARG A 420 24.26 -4.83 7.61
N LEU A 421 24.00 -6.06 8.04
CA LEU A 421 24.85 -7.23 7.75
C LEU A 421 24.88 -7.57 6.25
N THR A 422 23.76 -7.43 5.56
CA THR A 422 23.70 -7.79 4.14
C THR A 422 24.34 -6.75 3.22
N TYR A 423 24.25 -5.47 3.57
CA TYR A 423 24.62 -4.35 2.68
C TYR A 423 25.67 -3.42 3.26
N GLY A 424 25.84 -3.35 4.58
CA GLY A 424 26.84 -2.53 5.23
C GLY A 424 28.26 -2.96 4.89
N ASP A 425 28.49 -4.26 4.76
CA ASP A 425 29.82 -4.81 4.45
C ASP A 425 30.22 -4.53 3.00
N LYS A 426 29.29 -4.55 2.05
CA LYS A 426 29.59 -4.17 0.66
C LYS A 426 29.96 -2.70 0.52
N ALA A 427 29.34 -1.83 1.30
CA ALA A 427 29.72 -0.41 1.33
C ALA A 427 31.10 -0.20 1.96
N ARG A 428 31.50 -1.04 2.93
CA ARG A 428 32.84 -1.02 3.55
C ARG A 428 33.92 -1.60 2.62
N LEU A 429 33.61 -2.70 1.90
CA LEU A 429 34.50 -3.27 0.88
C LEU A 429 34.76 -2.28 -0.25
N ALA A 430 33.76 -1.54 -0.69
CA ALA A 430 33.92 -0.52 -1.71
C ALA A 430 34.81 0.67 -1.26
N LYS A 431 34.99 0.86 0.07
CA LYS A 431 35.92 1.85 0.64
C LYS A 431 37.32 1.32 0.89
N GLY A 432 37.60 0.06 0.61
CA GLY A 432 38.88 -0.58 0.95
C GLY A 432 39.12 -0.71 2.47
N GLN A 433 38.05 -0.64 3.29
CA GLN A 433 38.16 -0.67 4.75
C GLN A 433 38.01 -2.07 5.37
N VAL A 434 37.71 -3.09 4.57
CA VAL A 434 37.58 -4.48 5.03
C VAL A 434 38.20 -5.38 3.96
N GLU A 435 39.13 -6.26 4.33
CA GLU A 435 39.55 -7.36 3.47
C GLU A 435 38.40 -8.32 3.19
N PRO A 436 38.24 -8.84 1.96
CA PRO A 436 37.22 -9.84 1.68
C PRO A 436 37.47 -11.05 2.59
N ALA A 437 36.49 -11.38 3.43
CA ALA A 437 36.50 -12.67 4.11
C ALA A 437 36.42 -13.76 3.05
N LEU A 438 37.47 -14.60 2.99
CA LEU A 438 37.64 -15.77 2.12
C LEU A 438 36.48 -16.76 2.23
#